data_5e72753a8fdbcc5b3e825f55e3645203
#
_entry.id   5e72753a8fdbcc5b3e825f55e3645203
#
_cell.length_a   1.000
_cell.length_b   1.000
_cell.length_c   1.000
_cell.angle_alpha   90.00
_cell.angle_beta   90.00
_cell.angle_gamma   90.00
#
_symmetry.space_group_name_H-M   'P 1'
#
loop_
_entity.id
_entity.type
_entity.pdbx_description
1 polymer ?
#
loop_
_entity_poly.entity_id
_entity_poly.type
_entity_poly.pdbx_seq_one_letter_code
_entity_poly.pdbx_strand_id
1 'polypeptide(L)'
;MDKKNTMISKKIAQFRGWIQGIATLLTNIHLPNFFKGKIYQGNGKKICVPGLNCYSCPAASGACPIGAFQAVVGSSHFKFAYYITGFFILLGVTLGRFICGFLCPFGWFQDLLHKIPTKKFSTEKLKALRYLKYVILVVFVILFPMLMTNAIGMGDPFFCKYICPQGVLEGAIPLSLGNAAIRSALGKLFTFKSVILVSVIVLSILFYRPFCKWICPLGAIYSLFNKVSLLSIQVEHDKCVGCQQCTKACKMDVNVLKTPNHPECIRCGACMKVCPKNAIHYQFMGKDVSKDKNKLKEK
;
A
#
# COMPACT_ATOMS: atom_id res chain seq x y z
N MET A 1 10.08 -0.39 -31.59
CA MET A 1 9.74 -0.29 -30.15
C MET A 1 10.96 -0.57 -29.28
N ASP A 2 11.21 0.24 -28.26
CA ASP A 2 12.54 0.53 -27.72
C ASP A 2 13.02 -0.53 -26.70
N LYS A 3 14.09 -1.25 -26.99
CA LYS A 3 14.84 -2.11 -26.03
C LYS A 3 15.13 -1.36 -24.72
N LYS A 4 15.25 -0.03 -24.79
CA LYS A 4 15.54 0.85 -23.67
C LYS A 4 14.42 0.89 -22.61
N ASN A 5 13.15 0.92 -23.05
CA ASN A 5 12.01 1.00 -22.11
C ASN A 5 11.83 -0.29 -21.30
N THR A 6 11.96 -1.42 -21.97
CA THR A 6 11.91 -2.73 -21.33
C THR A 6 13.07 -2.92 -20.35
N MET A 7 14.26 -2.41 -20.69
CA MET A 7 15.43 -2.47 -19.83
C MET A 7 15.26 -1.58 -18.58
N ILE A 8 14.70 -0.37 -18.73
CA ILE A 8 14.36 0.52 -17.61
C ILE A 8 13.33 -0.12 -16.71
N SER A 9 12.25 -0.69 -17.26
CA SER A 9 11.19 -1.37 -16.51
C SER A 9 11.73 -2.55 -15.69
N LYS A 10 12.66 -3.33 -16.25
CA LYS A 10 13.35 -4.41 -15.52
C LYS A 10 14.23 -3.88 -14.39
N LYS A 11 15.00 -2.82 -14.63
CA LYS A 11 15.84 -2.18 -13.60
C LYS A 11 14.97 -1.67 -12.44
N ILE A 12 13.89 -0.93 -12.71
CA ILE A 12 12.96 -0.47 -11.68
C ILE A 12 12.43 -1.65 -10.85
N ALA A 13 12.01 -2.73 -11.51
CA ALA A 13 11.55 -3.93 -10.82
C ALA A 13 12.67 -4.60 -9.99
N GLN A 14 13.92 -4.56 -10.44
CA GLN A 14 15.07 -5.14 -9.74
C GLN A 14 15.39 -4.36 -8.46
N PHE A 15 15.38 -3.03 -8.52
CA PHE A 15 15.65 -2.15 -7.38
C PHE A 15 14.45 -1.89 -6.49
N ARG A 16 13.32 -2.57 -6.71
CA ARG A 16 12.07 -2.37 -5.96
C ARG A 16 12.28 -2.34 -4.43
N GLY A 17 13.04 -3.29 -3.89
CA GLY A 17 13.28 -3.36 -2.45
C GLY A 17 14.00 -2.14 -1.89
N TRP A 18 14.98 -1.60 -2.62
CA TRP A 18 15.68 -0.37 -2.28
C TRP A 18 14.76 0.85 -2.37
N ILE A 19 13.95 0.95 -3.43
CA ILE A 19 12.97 2.03 -3.60
C ILE A 19 11.99 2.05 -2.43
N GLN A 20 11.48 0.88 -2.02
CA GLN A 20 10.60 0.76 -0.86
C GLN A 20 11.29 1.15 0.45
N GLY A 21 12.55 0.73 0.65
CA GLY A 21 13.33 1.11 1.82
C GLY A 21 13.53 2.62 1.92
N ILE A 22 13.95 3.25 0.82
CA ILE A 22 14.12 4.71 0.74
C ILE A 22 12.78 5.43 0.97
N ALA A 23 11.69 4.98 0.35
CA ALA A 23 10.36 5.55 0.54
C ALA A 23 9.91 5.43 2.01
N THR A 24 10.21 4.32 2.68
CA THR A 24 9.91 4.11 4.11
C THR A 24 10.72 5.07 4.98
N LEU A 25 12.00 5.26 4.69
CA LEU A 25 12.85 6.23 5.42
C LEU A 25 12.37 7.67 5.23
N LEU A 26 12.02 8.07 4.00
CA LEU A 26 11.51 9.41 3.70
C LEU A 26 10.16 9.69 4.37
N THR A 27 9.28 8.70 4.48
CA THR A 27 8.00 8.85 5.18
C THR A 27 8.14 8.81 6.70
N ASN A 28 9.28 8.32 7.22
CA ASN A 28 9.57 8.19 8.65
C ASN A 28 10.91 8.85 9.01
N ILE A 29 11.13 10.08 8.59
CA ILE A 29 12.42 10.78 8.72
C ILE A 29 12.79 11.11 10.18
N HIS A 30 11.80 11.22 11.07
CA HIS A 30 12.00 11.60 12.47
C HIS A 30 12.35 10.41 13.36
N LEU A 31 13.22 9.50 12.90
CA LEU A 31 13.67 8.30 13.63
C LEU A 31 14.13 8.56 15.07
N PRO A 32 14.84 9.66 15.41
CA PRO A 32 15.23 9.93 16.80
C PRO A 32 14.09 10.03 17.79
N ASN A 33 12.87 10.32 17.33
CA ASN A 33 11.70 10.39 18.19
C ASN A 33 11.26 9.03 18.76
N PHE A 34 11.68 7.92 18.16
CA PHE A 34 11.49 6.59 18.75
C PHE A 34 12.16 6.48 20.13
N PHE A 35 13.35 7.02 20.27
CA PHE A 35 14.08 7.00 21.55
C PHE A 35 13.54 8.03 22.54
N LYS A 36 12.98 9.13 22.05
CA LYS A 36 12.38 10.19 22.90
C LYS A 36 10.96 9.87 23.36
N GLY A 37 10.31 8.82 22.83
CA GLY A 37 8.93 8.45 23.13
C GLY A 37 7.91 9.57 22.84
N LYS A 38 8.19 10.46 21.90
CA LYS A 38 7.35 11.61 21.53
C LYS A 38 6.91 11.51 20.06
N ILE A 39 5.63 11.84 19.81
CA ILE A 39 5.09 11.90 18.46
C ILE A 39 5.48 13.22 17.82
N TYR A 40 6.01 13.20 16.59
CA TYR A 40 6.23 14.41 15.81
C TYR A 40 4.90 15.11 15.50
N GLN A 41 4.80 16.40 15.79
CA GLN A 41 3.58 17.22 15.62
C GLN A 41 3.78 18.41 14.65
N GLY A 42 4.80 18.38 13.82
CA GLY A 42 5.09 19.46 12.87
C GLY A 42 4.12 19.53 11.69
N ASN A 43 4.24 20.57 10.87
CA ASN A 43 3.37 20.85 9.72
C ASN A 43 3.31 19.70 8.68
N GLY A 44 4.32 18.82 8.62
CA GLY A 44 4.29 17.62 7.76
C GLY A 44 3.10 16.71 8.02
N LYS A 45 2.62 16.63 9.27
CA LYS A 45 1.43 15.82 9.62
C LYS A 45 0.12 16.28 8.98
N LYS A 46 0.07 17.49 8.43
CA LYS A 46 -1.07 18.01 7.67
C LYS A 46 -1.15 17.42 6.26
N ILE A 47 -0.06 16.83 5.77
CA ILE A 47 0.04 16.24 4.43
C ILE A 47 -0.06 14.72 4.55
N CYS A 48 -0.87 14.10 3.68
CA CYS A 48 -0.98 12.66 3.63
C CYS A 48 0.18 12.04 2.86
N VAL A 49 0.69 10.91 3.38
CA VAL A 49 1.65 10.07 2.65
C VAL A 49 0.90 9.09 1.73
N PRO A 50 1.51 8.65 0.61
CA PRO A 50 0.80 7.80 -0.36
C PRO A 50 0.51 6.37 0.16
N GLY A 51 1.31 5.88 1.10
CA GLY A 51 1.23 4.52 1.66
C GLY A 51 0.54 4.45 3.01
N LEU A 52 0.39 3.24 3.52
CA LEU A 52 -0.09 3.01 4.89
C LEU A 52 1.06 3.30 5.86
N ASN A 53 0.94 4.38 6.63
CA ASN A 53 1.89 4.81 7.64
C ASN A 53 1.12 5.40 8.84
N CYS A 54 1.41 4.97 10.07
CA CYS A 54 0.57 5.36 11.21
C CYS A 54 0.79 6.83 11.60
N TYR A 55 -0.31 7.58 11.80
CA TYR A 55 -0.25 8.94 12.34
C TYR A 55 0.43 9.01 13.72
N SER A 56 0.18 7.99 14.57
CA SER A 56 0.77 7.90 15.91
C SER A 56 2.22 7.41 15.92
N CYS A 57 2.82 7.12 14.76
CA CYS A 57 4.23 6.77 14.66
C CYS A 57 5.10 7.96 15.08
N PRO A 58 6.04 7.79 16.04
CA PRO A 58 6.98 8.85 16.44
C PRO A 58 7.79 9.43 15.29
N ALA A 59 8.20 8.58 14.36
CA ALA A 59 9.03 8.94 13.22
C ALA A 59 8.26 9.48 12.02
N ALA A 60 6.95 9.28 11.94
CA ALA A 60 6.16 9.60 10.75
C ALA A 60 6.15 11.11 10.46
N SER A 61 6.56 11.48 9.26
CA SER A 61 6.56 12.85 8.76
C SER A 61 5.19 13.33 8.28
N GLY A 62 4.31 12.43 7.86
CA GLY A 62 2.98 12.74 7.33
C GLY A 62 1.87 11.88 7.92
N ALA A 63 0.63 12.18 7.53
CA ALA A 63 -0.57 11.50 8.00
C ALA A 63 -0.92 10.27 7.15
N CYS A 64 -1.52 9.27 7.78
CA CYS A 64 -2.11 8.14 7.07
C CYS A 64 -3.38 8.58 6.34
N PRO A 65 -3.50 8.34 5.01
CA PRO A 65 -4.66 8.79 4.25
C PRO A 65 -5.97 8.11 4.68
N ILE A 66 -5.91 6.85 5.17
CA ILE A 66 -7.10 6.16 5.70
C ILE A 66 -7.53 6.77 7.03
N GLY A 67 -6.59 7.13 7.92
CA GLY A 67 -6.90 7.81 9.17
C GLY A 67 -7.53 9.18 8.92
N ALA A 68 -6.96 9.96 8.01
CA ALA A 68 -7.50 11.25 7.61
C ALA A 68 -8.90 11.13 6.97
N PHE A 69 -9.12 10.11 6.14
CA PHE A 69 -10.42 9.86 5.53
C PHE A 69 -11.50 9.51 6.57
N GLN A 70 -11.20 8.64 7.54
CA GLN A 70 -12.12 8.32 8.62
C GLN A 70 -12.45 9.54 9.48
N ALA A 71 -11.47 10.40 9.78
CA ALA A 71 -11.69 11.62 10.54
C ALA A 71 -12.65 12.58 9.82
N VAL A 72 -12.57 12.66 8.50
CA VAL A 72 -13.46 13.49 7.68
C VAL A 72 -14.87 12.90 7.61
N VAL A 73 -14.97 11.60 7.33
CA VAL A 73 -16.25 10.89 7.24
C VAL A 73 -16.99 10.90 8.57
N GLY A 74 -16.27 10.80 9.69
CA GLY A 74 -16.83 10.86 11.05
C GLY A 74 -17.08 12.28 11.60
N SER A 75 -16.86 13.35 10.82
CA SER A 75 -17.11 14.71 11.27
C SER A 75 -18.60 15.06 11.20
N SER A 76 -19.17 15.50 12.32
CA SER A 76 -20.60 15.88 12.43
C SER A 76 -21.00 17.03 11.52
N HIS A 77 -20.06 17.88 11.13
CA HIS A 77 -20.33 19.04 10.27
C HIS A 77 -20.12 18.76 8.76
N PHE A 78 -19.94 17.52 8.36
CA PHE A 78 -19.83 17.02 6.99
C PHE A 78 -19.21 18.03 5.99
N LYS A 79 -18.21 18.78 6.41
CA LYS A 79 -17.36 19.51 5.48
C LYS A 79 -16.50 18.46 4.81
N PHE A 80 -17.02 17.90 3.72
CA PHE A 80 -16.33 16.92 2.90
C PHE A 80 -14.95 17.47 2.59
N ALA A 81 -13.89 16.91 3.17
CA ALA A 81 -12.55 17.38 2.90
C ALA A 81 -12.17 16.95 1.49
N TYR A 82 -12.46 17.79 0.52
CA TYR A 82 -12.07 17.61 -0.88
C TYR A 82 -10.60 17.26 -1.04
N TYR A 83 -9.76 17.73 -0.10
CA TYR A 83 -8.34 17.41 -0.07
C TYR A 83 -8.06 15.90 -0.06
N ILE A 84 -8.66 15.13 0.86
CA ILE A 84 -8.35 13.70 0.97
C ILE A 84 -8.92 12.90 -0.21
N THR A 85 -10.10 13.29 -0.68
CA THR A 85 -10.72 12.66 -1.87
C THR A 85 -9.92 13.00 -3.12
N GLY A 86 -9.54 14.26 -3.31
CA GLY A 86 -8.66 14.70 -4.40
C GLY A 86 -7.31 13.99 -4.37
N PHE A 87 -6.74 13.81 -3.18
CA PHE A 87 -5.51 13.05 -2.99
C PHE A 87 -5.64 11.59 -3.46
N PHE A 88 -6.73 10.89 -3.09
CA PHE A 88 -6.98 9.53 -3.57
C PHE A 88 -7.19 9.46 -5.07
N ILE A 89 -7.96 10.40 -5.64
CA ILE A 89 -8.21 10.46 -7.08
C ILE A 89 -6.90 10.72 -7.83
N LEU A 90 -6.14 11.73 -7.41
CA LEU A 90 -4.87 12.10 -8.04
C LEU A 90 -3.89 10.92 -8.06
N LEU A 91 -3.64 10.31 -6.91
CA LEU A 91 -2.72 9.18 -6.80
C LEU A 91 -3.27 7.91 -7.44
N GLY A 92 -4.58 7.68 -7.33
CA GLY A 92 -5.26 6.54 -7.94
C GLY A 92 -5.19 6.58 -9.46
N VAL A 93 -5.53 7.74 -10.06
CA VAL A 93 -5.50 7.93 -11.51
C VAL A 93 -4.07 7.96 -12.05
N THR A 94 -3.13 8.56 -11.35
CA THR A 94 -1.74 8.62 -11.85
C THR A 94 -1.02 7.28 -11.70
N LEU A 95 -1.00 6.70 -10.50
CA LEU A 95 -0.16 5.56 -10.13
C LEU A 95 -0.93 4.28 -9.82
N GLY A 96 -2.22 4.37 -9.44
CA GLY A 96 -2.99 3.21 -9.01
C GLY A 96 -2.31 2.42 -7.90
N ARG A 97 -2.32 1.09 -7.97
CA ARG A 97 -1.67 0.21 -6.97
C ARG A 97 -0.14 0.12 -7.06
N PHE A 98 0.51 0.86 -7.94
CA PHE A 98 1.97 1.02 -7.93
C PHE A 98 2.46 1.53 -6.57
N ILE A 99 1.70 2.42 -5.94
CA ILE A 99 1.95 2.92 -4.59
C ILE A 99 2.11 1.77 -3.58
N CYS A 100 1.21 0.79 -3.62
CA CYS A 100 1.28 -0.39 -2.75
C CYS A 100 2.53 -1.24 -3.04
N GLY A 101 2.99 -1.24 -4.30
CA GLY A 101 4.16 -1.99 -4.75
C GLY A 101 5.50 -1.37 -4.37
N PHE A 102 5.60 -0.03 -4.33
CA PHE A 102 6.87 0.69 -4.25
C PHE A 102 6.98 1.71 -3.12
N LEU A 103 5.88 2.32 -2.68
CA LEU A 103 5.91 3.46 -1.76
C LEU A 103 5.33 3.14 -0.36
N CYS A 104 4.67 1.98 -0.19
CA CYS A 104 4.00 1.65 1.06
C CYS A 104 4.95 1.00 2.07
N PRO A 105 5.21 1.63 3.26
CA PRO A 105 6.06 1.07 4.31
C PRO A 105 5.58 -0.30 4.81
N PHE A 106 4.28 -0.43 5.08
CA PHE A 106 3.71 -1.70 5.54
C PHE A 106 3.77 -2.81 4.47
N GLY A 107 3.69 -2.43 3.19
CA GLY A 107 3.92 -3.37 2.09
C GLY A 107 5.36 -3.88 2.05
N TRP A 108 6.34 -3.02 2.34
CA TRP A 108 7.75 -3.39 2.46
C TRP A 108 8.00 -4.30 3.65
N PHE A 109 7.42 -4.00 4.80
CA PHE A 109 7.47 -4.85 5.99
C PHE A 109 7.00 -6.28 5.70
N GLN A 110 5.84 -6.45 5.04
CA GLN A 110 5.34 -7.77 4.65
C GLN A 110 6.27 -8.47 3.63
N ASP A 111 6.89 -7.71 2.71
CA ASP A 111 7.86 -8.29 1.77
C ASP A 111 9.12 -8.81 2.48
N LEU A 112 9.58 -8.12 3.55
CA LEU A 112 10.71 -8.58 4.37
C LEU A 112 10.36 -9.86 5.12
N LEU A 113 9.20 -9.92 5.77
CA LEU A 113 8.74 -11.12 6.47
C LEU A 113 8.60 -12.31 5.52
N HIS A 114 8.11 -12.07 4.30
CA HIS A 114 7.98 -13.14 3.31
C HIS A 114 9.32 -13.68 2.78
N LYS A 115 10.45 -13.02 3.03
CA LYS A 115 11.79 -13.54 2.68
C LYS A 115 12.27 -14.64 3.63
N ILE A 116 11.71 -14.77 4.84
CA ILE A 116 12.07 -15.80 5.81
C ILE A 116 11.86 -17.18 5.14
N PRO A 117 12.85 -18.09 5.17
CA PRO A 117 12.80 -19.37 4.49
C PRO A 117 11.85 -20.35 5.21
N THR A 118 10.59 -20.35 4.83
CA THR A 118 9.53 -21.24 5.34
C THR A 118 8.70 -21.78 4.18
N LYS A 119 7.85 -22.78 4.41
CA LYS A 119 6.88 -23.25 3.41
C LYS A 119 5.96 -22.09 3.00
N LYS A 120 5.90 -21.78 1.69
CA LYS A 120 5.04 -20.73 1.14
C LYS A 120 3.81 -21.34 0.54
N PHE A 121 2.66 -20.75 0.87
CA PHE A 121 1.37 -21.21 0.36
C PHE A 121 0.84 -20.27 -0.72
N SER A 122 0.23 -20.85 -1.76
CA SER A 122 -0.48 -20.07 -2.77
C SER A 122 -1.82 -19.60 -2.22
N THR A 123 -2.19 -18.37 -2.57
CA THR A 123 -3.51 -17.79 -2.23
C THR A 123 -4.54 -17.98 -3.33
N GLU A 124 -4.25 -18.78 -4.33
CA GLU A 124 -5.11 -18.97 -5.50
C GLU A 124 -6.50 -19.53 -5.14
N LYS A 125 -6.58 -20.46 -4.19
CA LYS A 125 -7.84 -21.00 -3.68
C LYS A 125 -8.65 -20.01 -2.83
N LEU A 126 -8.00 -18.96 -2.31
CA LEU A 126 -8.58 -17.96 -1.40
C LEU A 126 -9.00 -16.66 -2.14
N LYS A 127 -9.34 -16.75 -3.43
CA LYS A 127 -9.72 -15.58 -4.25
C LYS A 127 -10.93 -14.83 -3.68
N ALA A 128 -11.87 -15.51 -3.06
CA ALA A 128 -13.05 -14.90 -2.44
C ALA A 128 -12.69 -13.93 -1.29
N LEU A 129 -11.63 -14.21 -0.51
CA LEU A 129 -11.19 -13.30 0.55
C LEU A 129 -10.72 -11.92 0.06
N ARG A 130 -10.45 -11.76 -1.24
CA ARG A 130 -10.08 -10.46 -1.82
C ARG A 130 -11.20 -9.43 -1.73
N TYR A 131 -12.45 -9.87 -1.64
CA TYR A 131 -13.60 -8.98 -1.47
C TYR A 131 -13.72 -8.43 -0.04
N LEU A 132 -13.14 -9.10 0.96
CA LEU A 132 -13.18 -8.68 2.37
C LEU A 132 -12.66 -7.25 2.57
N LYS A 133 -11.60 -6.85 1.86
CA LYS A 133 -11.07 -5.47 1.96
C LYS A 133 -12.07 -4.39 1.52
N TYR A 134 -12.98 -4.71 0.57
CA TYR A 134 -14.04 -3.77 0.15
C TYR A 134 -15.14 -3.70 1.19
N VAL A 135 -15.50 -4.83 1.81
CA VAL A 135 -16.43 -4.86 2.94
C VAL A 135 -15.85 -4.05 4.10
N ILE A 136 -14.58 -4.24 4.44
CA ILE A 136 -13.89 -3.46 5.48
C ILE A 136 -13.89 -1.96 5.12
N LEU A 137 -13.63 -1.60 3.87
CA LEU A 137 -13.67 -0.21 3.42
C LEU A 137 -15.06 0.41 3.64
N VAL A 138 -16.13 -0.28 3.22
CA VAL A 138 -17.48 0.27 3.34
C VAL A 138 -17.94 0.30 4.80
N VAL A 139 -17.79 -0.81 5.53
CA VAL A 139 -18.35 -0.95 6.89
C VAL A 139 -17.51 -0.21 7.92
N PHE A 140 -16.18 -0.47 7.99
CA PHE A 140 -15.34 0.03 9.08
C PHE A 140 -14.70 1.39 8.79
N VAL A 141 -14.57 1.79 7.53
CA VAL A 141 -13.95 3.08 7.18
C VAL A 141 -14.99 4.14 6.86
N ILE A 142 -16.17 3.76 6.36
CA ILE A 142 -17.24 4.70 5.97
C ILE A 142 -18.41 4.62 6.97
N LEU A 143 -19.14 3.48 7.03
CA LEU A 143 -20.40 3.41 7.75
C LEU A 143 -20.25 3.61 9.27
N PHE A 144 -19.35 2.88 9.92
CA PHE A 144 -19.21 3.00 11.37
C PHE A 144 -18.77 4.39 11.86
N PRO A 145 -17.77 5.07 11.24
CA PRO A 145 -17.46 6.44 11.60
C PRO A 145 -18.61 7.43 11.38
N MET A 146 -19.48 7.18 10.38
CA MET A 146 -20.65 8.03 10.12
C MET A 146 -21.76 7.82 11.14
N LEU A 147 -22.02 6.57 11.54
CA LEU A 147 -23.17 6.21 12.38
C LEU A 147 -22.87 6.31 13.88
N MET A 148 -21.61 6.05 14.27
CA MET A 148 -21.19 6.03 15.67
C MET A 148 -20.33 7.25 15.99
N THR A 149 -20.97 8.34 16.35
CA THR A 149 -20.32 9.58 16.77
C THR A 149 -20.25 9.66 18.30
N ASN A 150 -19.15 10.20 18.80
CA ASN A 150 -18.95 10.46 20.24
C ASN A 150 -19.81 11.64 20.70
N ALA A 151 -19.89 11.87 22.03
CA ALA A 151 -20.60 13.00 22.64
C ALA A 151 -20.16 14.37 22.10
N ILE A 152 -18.98 14.47 21.48
CA ILE A 152 -18.41 15.68 20.87
C ILE A 152 -18.80 15.77 19.36
N GLY A 153 -19.59 14.81 18.85
CA GLY A 153 -19.99 14.79 17.43
C GLY A 153 -18.87 14.32 16.47
N MET A 154 -17.85 13.69 16.94
CA MET A 154 -16.78 13.10 16.12
C MET A 154 -16.91 11.58 16.08
N GLY A 155 -16.88 11.01 14.87
CA GLY A 155 -16.90 9.56 14.66
C GLY A 155 -15.57 8.91 15.05
N ASP A 156 -15.66 7.76 15.72
CA ASP A 156 -14.49 6.95 16.03
C ASP A 156 -13.87 6.35 14.77
N PRO A 157 -12.55 6.36 14.62
CA PRO A 157 -11.86 5.75 13.47
C PRO A 157 -11.79 4.22 13.63
N PHE A 158 -12.90 3.52 13.43
CA PHE A 158 -13.07 2.10 13.72
C PHE A 158 -12.01 1.19 13.11
N PHE A 159 -11.65 1.39 11.84
CA PHE A 159 -10.60 0.60 11.23
C PHE A 159 -9.25 0.79 11.93
N CYS A 160 -8.86 2.03 12.20
CA CYS A 160 -7.61 2.35 12.89
C CYS A 160 -7.61 1.85 14.34
N LYS A 161 -8.77 1.96 15.03
CA LYS A 161 -8.93 1.60 16.44
C LYS A 161 -8.93 0.09 16.66
N TYR A 162 -9.57 -0.69 15.78
CA TYR A 162 -9.80 -2.12 16.02
C TYR A 162 -9.06 -3.07 15.07
N ILE A 163 -8.85 -2.71 13.80
CA ILE A 163 -8.35 -3.66 12.78
C ILE A 163 -6.90 -3.38 12.38
N CYS A 164 -6.49 -2.10 12.30
CA CYS A 164 -5.19 -1.74 11.74
C CYS A 164 -4.02 -2.18 12.63
N PRO A 165 -3.14 -3.09 12.18
CA PRO A 165 -1.97 -3.54 12.94
C PRO A 165 -0.85 -2.48 12.98
N GLN A 166 -0.83 -1.55 12.01
CA GLN A 166 0.19 -0.52 11.87
C GLN A 166 0.26 0.40 13.10
N GLY A 167 -0.91 0.70 13.70
CA GLY A 167 -0.97 1.51 14.92
C GLY A 167 -0.27 0.88 16.12
N VAL A 168 -0.23 -0.45 16.20
CA VAL A 168 0.54 -1.16 17.24
C VAL A 168 2.02 -1.22 16.86
N LEU A 169 2.33 -1.60 15.62
CA LEU A 169 3.69 -1.79 15.13
C LEU A 169 4.52 -0.50 15.20
N GLU A 170 4.00 0.60 14.65
CA GLU A 170 4.73 1.86 14.51
C GLU A 170 4.41 2.89 15.62
N GLY A 171 3.28 2.72 16.32
CA GLY A 171 2.83 3.65 17.35
C GLY A 171 2.96 3.06 18.76
N ALA A 172 2.08 2.13 19.13
CA ALA A 172 1.96 1.69 20.52
C ALA A 172 3.23 1.02 21.04
N ILE A 173 3.88 0.14 20.28
CA ILE A 173 5.13 -0.53 20.69
C ILE A 173 6.24 0.49 20.94
N PRO A 174 6.63 1.33 19.97
CA PRO A 174 7.72 2.29 20.20
C PRO A 174 7.44 3.28 21.32
N LEU A 175 6.20 3.80 21.40
CA LEU A 175 5.83 4.75 22.44
C LEU A 175 5.84 4.12 23.84
N SER A 176 5.40 2.87 23.99
CA SER A 176 5.40 2.17 25.27
C SER A 176 6.82 1.80 25.75
N LEU A 177 7.74 1.58 24.81
CA LEU A 177 9.16 1.35 25.13
C LEU A 177 9.83 2.65 25.61
N GLY A 178 9.51 3.76 24.97
CA GLY A 178 10.08 5.07 25.30
C GLY A 178 9.43 5.82 26.46
N ASN A 179 8.23 5.44 26.90
CA ASN A 179 7.47 6.17 27.93
C ASN A 179 6.73 5.22 28.88
N ALA A 180 7.12 5.26 30.17
CA ALA A 180 6.55 4.41 31.21
C ALA A 180 5.05 4.72 31.48
N ALA A 181 4.63 5.97 31.41
CA ALA A 181 3.24 6.36 31.60
C ALA A 181 2.33 5.78 30.51
N ILE A 182 2.78 5.75 29.24
CA ILE A 182 2.04 5.12 28.16
C ILE A 182 1.97 3.61 28.37
N ARG A 183 3.06 2.99 28.81
CA ARG A 183 3.11 1.56 29.08
C ARG A 183 2.13 1.13 30.18
N SER A 184 1.99 1.91 31.25
CA SER A 184 1.03 1.62 32.32
C SER A 184 -0.44 1.82 31.90
N ALA A 185 -0.69 2.67 30.90
CA ALA A 185 -2.02 2.92 30.35
C ALA A 185 -2.47 1.90 29.28
N LEU A 186 -1.63 0.92 28.91
CA LEU A 186 -1.99 -0.12 27.94
C LEU A 186 -3.08 -1.04 28.51
N GLY A 187 -4.24 -1.04 27.87
CA GLY A 187 -5.41 -1.83 28.29
C GLY A 187 -5.69 -3.01 27.34
N LYS A 188 -6.87 -3.63 27.53
CA LYS A 188 -7.35 -4.78 26.74
C LYS A 188 -7.34 -4.57 25.22
N LEU A 189 -7.56 -3.34 24.75
CA LEU A 189 -7.52 -3.00 23.34
C LEU A 189 -6.11 -3.18 22.73
N PHE A 190 -5.06 -2.86 23.49
CA PHE A 190 -3.68 -3.10 23.05
C PHE A 190 -3.42 -4.60 22.88
N THR A 191 -3.84 -5.43 23.84
CA THR A 191 -3.68 -6.89 23.75
C THR A 191 -4.41 -7.45 22.53
N PHE A 192 -5.66 -7.04 22.32
CA PHE A 192 -6.45 -7.47 21.15
C PHE A 192 -5.75 -7.10 19.83
N LYS A 193 -5.29 -5.87 19.68
CA LYS A 193 -4.60 -5.42 18.47
C LYS A 193 -3.21 -6.06 18.30
N SER A 194 -2.54 -6.42 19.40
CA SER A 194 -1.28 -7.15 19.35
C SER A 194 -1.49 -8.57 18.81
N VAL A 195 -2.59 -9.23 19.14
CA VAL A 195 -2.96 -10.52 18.55
C VAL A 195 -3.17 -10.39 17.04
N ILE A 196 -3.86 -9.33 16.60
CA ILE A 196 -4.02 -9.06 15.15
C ILE A 196 -2.66 -8.84 14.48
N LEU A 197 -1.77 -8.05 15.09
CA LEU A 197 -0.42 -7.82 14.56
C LEU A 197 0.35 -9.13 14.41
N VAL A 198 0.38 -9.96 15.46
CA VAL A 198 1.06 -11.26 15.43
C VAL A 198 0.47 -12.16 14.35
N SER A 199 -0.87 -12.21 14.23
CA SER A 199 -1.55 -12.96 13.17
C SER A 199 -1.13 -12.48 11.79
N VAL A 200 -1.06 -11.17 11.55
CA VAL A 200 -0.61 -10.60 10.27
C VAL A 200 0.87 -10.92 10.01
N ILE A 201 1.73 -10.92 11.03
CA ILE A 201 3.15 -11.31 10.91
C ILE A 201 3.24 -12.78 10.47
N VAL A 202 2.59 -13.70 11.18
CA VAL A 202 2.60 -15.14 10.86
C VAL A 202 2.05 -15.37 9.45
N LEU A 203 0.91 -14.78 9.12
CA LEU A 203 0.33 -14.88 7.78
C LEU A 203 1.25 -14.30 6.70
N SER A 204 2.01 -13.22 6.98
CA SER A 204 2.94 -12.60 6.02
C SER A 204 4.18 -13.46 5.77
N ILE A 205 4.58 -14.28 6.74
CA ILE A 205 5.63 -15.28 6.57
C ILE A 205 5.16 -16.40 5.63
N LEU A 206 3.91 -16.86 5.79
CA LEU A 206 3.35 -17.99 5.03
C LEU A 206 2.82 -17.58 3.64
N PHE A 207 2.11 -16.46 3.58
CA PHE A 207 1.45 -15.93 2.37
C PHE A 207 2.08 -14.62 1.92
N TYR A 208 2.07 -14.37 0.62
CA TYR A 208 2.57 -13.11 0.08
C TYR A 208 1.54 -11.98 0.29
N ARG A 209 1.88 -11.01 1.13
CA ARG A 209 1.11 -9.79 1.40
C ARG A 209 -0.36 -10.03 1.78
N PRO A 210 -0.67 -10.87 2.76
CA PRO A 210 -2.06 -11.23 3.13
C PRO A 210 -2.88 -10.00 3.55
N PHE A 211 -2.32 -9.10 4.35
CA PHE A 211 -3.01 -7.89 4.75
C PHE A 211 -3.39 -7.02 3.55
N CYS A 212 -2.46 -6.80 2.61
CA CYS A 212 -2.72 -6.00 1.40
C CYS A 212 -3.73 -6.66 0.45
N LYS A 213 -3.81 -8.01 0.45
CA LYS A 213 -4.77 -8.75 -0.38
C LYS A 213 -6.17 -8.73 0.20
N TRP A 214 -6.32 -8.88 1.53
CA TRP A 214 -7.59 -9.23 2.15
C TRP A 214 -8.18 -8.15 3.05
N ILE A 215 -7.35 -7.35 3.73
CA ILE A 215 -7.79 -6.49 4.83
C ILE A 215 -7.64 -5.00 4.50
N CYS A 216 -6.61 -4.61 3.76
CA CYS A 216 -6.20 -3.21 3.61
C CYS A 216 -7.21 -2.36 2.82
N PRO A 217 -7.90 -1.37 3.43
CA PRO A 217 -8.86 -0.50 2.74
C PRO A 217 -8.18 0.45 1.75
N LEU A 218 -6.94 0.89 2.03
CA LEU A 218 -6.14 1.68 1.09
C LEU A 218 -5.87 0.90 -0.20
N GLY A 219 -5.56 -0.41 -0.06
CA GLY A 219 -5.44 -1.32 -1.19
C GLY A 219 -6.76 -1.50 -1.96
N ALA A 220 -7.92 -1.44 -1.29
CA ALA A 220 -9.22 -1.45 -1.93
C ALA A 220 -9.45 -0.18 -2.76
N ILE A 221 -9.20 1.01 -2.19
CA ILE A 221 -9.36 2.29 -2.90
C ILE A 221 -8.49 2.32 -4.16
N TYR A 222 -7.18 2.10 -4.05
CA TYR A 222 -6.30 2.13 -5.23
C TYR A 222 -6.59 1.03 -6.25
N SER A 223 -7.21 -0.10 -5.85
CA SER A 223 -7.58 -1.15 -6.78
C SER A 223 -8.69 -0.74 -7.75
N LEU A 224 -9.59 0.14 -7.33
CA LEU A 224 -10.66 0.68 -8.19
C LEU A 224 -10.07 1.45 -9.37
N PHE A 225 -8.99 2.20 -9.13
CA PHE A 225 -8.33 3.00 -10.17
C PHE A 225 -7.37 2.19 -11.05
N ASN A 226 -7.06 0.94 -10.71
CA ASN A 226 -5.99 0.21 -11.39
C ASN A 226 -6.23 -0.03 -12.89
N LYS A 227 -7.49 -0.08 -13.31
CA LYS A 227 -7.87 -0.23 -14.73
C LYS A 227 -7.73 1.07 -15.52
N VAL A 228 -7.98 2.22 -14.87
CA VAL A 228 -8.03 3.54 -15.52
C VAL A 228 -6.77 4.39 -15.27
N SER A 229 -5.83 3.89 -14.47
CA SER A 229 -4.63 4.64 -14.11
C SER A 229 -3.67 4.83 -15.29
N LEU A 230 -3.07 6.03 -15.34
CA LEU A 230 -2.13 6.44 -16.39
C LEU A 230 -0.90 5.55 -16.46
N LEU A 231 -0.37 5.11 -15.31
CA LEU A 231 0.68 4.10 -15.26
C LEU A 231 0.04 2.72 -15.40
N SER A 232 0.39 1.97 -16.41
CA SER A 232 -0.15 0.63 -16.69
C SER A 232 0.96 -0.38 -17.01
N ILE A 233 0.62 -1.67 -16.98
CA ILE A 233 1.48 -2.74 -17.51
C ILE A 233 0.96 -3.13 -18.87
N GLN A 234 1.82 -3.17 -19.87
CA GLN A 234 1.52 -3.65 -21.21
C GLN A 234 2.26 -4.92 -21.54
N VAL A 235 1.58 -5.81 -22.25
CA VAL A 235 2.13 -7.04 -22.81
C VAL A 235 2.13 -6.93 -24.33
N GLU A 236 3.29 -7.04 -24.94
CA GLU A 236 3.44 -7.08 -26.40
C GLU A 236 3.17 -8.51 -26.90
N HIS A 237 2.01 -8.71 -27.48
CA HIS A 237 1.60 -10.02 -27.97
C HIS A 237 2.50 -10.54 -29.09
N ASP A 238 3.05 -9.66 -29.94
CA ASP A 238 3.95 -10.01 -31.05
C ASP A 238 5.27 -10.64 -30.57
N LYS A 239 5.75 -10.24 -29.38
CA LYS A 239 6.95 -10.78 -28.76
C LYS A 239 6.68 -11.93 -27.79
N CYS A 240 5.41 -12.13 -27.44
CA CYS A 240 5.01 -13.08 -26.43
C CYS A 240 4.94 -14.50 -26.98
N VAL A 241 5.78 -15.40 -26.47
CA VAL A 241 5.80 -16.82 -26.85
C VAL A 241 4.83 -17.70 -26.05
N GLY A 242 3.95 -17.12 -25.25
CA GLY A 242 2.92 -17.86 -24.50
C GLY A 242 3.44 -18.76 -23.36
N CYS A 243 4.69 -18.66 -22.92
CA CYS A 243 5.32 -19.56 -21.95
C CYS A 243 4.76 -19.48 -20.51
N GLN A 244 3.87 -18.54 -20.20
CA GLN A 244 3.18 -18.35 -18.92
C GLN A 244 4.09 -18.14 -17.69
N GLN A 245 5.39 -18.00 -17.84
CA GLN A 245 6.32 -17.76 -16.70
C GLN A 245 5.95 -16.51 -15.91
N CYS A 246 5.45 -15.45 -16.58
CA CYS A 246 4.99 -14.22 -15.94
C CYS A 246 3.79 -14.44 -15.01
N THR A 247 2.85 -15.31 -15.36
CA THR A 247 1.70 -15.67 -14.53
C THR A 247 2.12 -16.52 -13.34
N LYS A 248 3.00 -17.51 -13.54
CA LYS A 248 3.57 -18.34 -12.46
C LYS A 248 4.39 -17.52 -11.46
N ALA A 249 5.12 -16.51 -11.92
CA ALA A 249 5.90 -15.63 -11.06
C ALA A 249 5.07 -14.58 -10.31
N CYS A 250 3.78 -14.44 -10.63
CA CYS A 250 2.90 -13.45 -10.04
C CYS A 250 2.42 -13.87 -8.65
N LYS A 251 3.09 -13.39 -7.60
CA LYS A 251 2.71 -13.64 -6.19
C LYS A 251 1.36 -13.03 -5.79
N MET A 252 0.76 -12.17 -6.64
CA MET A 252 -0.58 -11.61 -6.44
C MET A 252 -1.68 -12.45 -7.11
N ASP A 253 -1.34 -13.61 -7.69
CA ASP A 253 -2.23 -14.56 -8.38
C ASP A 253 -3.05 -13.89 -9.51
N VAL A 254 -2.39 -13.03 -10.28
CA VAL A 254 -2.99 -12.35 -11.45
C VAL A 254 -2.53 -13.05 -12.72
N ASN A 255 -3.47 -13.34 -13.62
CA ASN A 255 -3.12 -13.78 -14.97
C ASN A 255 -2.65 -12.57 -15.80
N VAL A 256 -1.33 -12.40 -15.86
CA VAL A 256 -0.70 -11.23 -16.50
C VAL A 256 -0.98 -11.18 -18.00
N LEU A 257 -1.13 -12.32 -18.68
CA LEU A 257 -1.37 -12.37 -20.12
C LEU A 257 -2.80 -11.93 -20.48
N LYS A 258 -3.80 -12.34 -19.67
CA LYS A 258 -5.21 -12.00 -19.92
C LYS A 258 -5.58 -10.63 -19.35
N THR A 259 -5.12 -10.31 -18.15
CA THR A 259 -5.53 -9.10 -17.42
C THR A 259 -4.35 -8.42 -16.72
N PRO A 260 -3.40 -7.77 -17.47
CA PRO A 260 -2.19 -7.19 -16.89
C PRO A 260 -2.49 -6.09 -15.85
N ASN A 261 -3.57 -5.32 -16.05
CA ASN A 261 -4.02 -4.25 -15.14
C ASN A 261 -5.17 -4.67 -14.22
N HIS A 262 -5.18 -5.94 -13.81
CA HIS A 262 -6.17 -6.45 -12.85
C HIS A 262 -6.18 -5.62 -11.55
N PRO A 263 -7.33 -5.41 -10.88
CA PRO A 263 -7.41 -4.68 -9.61
C PRO A 263 -6.42 -5.17 -8.53
N GLU A 264 -6.04 -6.45 -8.54
CA GLU A 264 -5.05 -7.00 -7.61
C GLU A 264 -3.58 -6.78 -8.02
N CYS A 265 -3.30 -6.31 -9.23
CA CYS A 265 -1.94 -6.07 -9.66
C CYS A 265 -1.31 -4.87 -8.95
N ILE A 266 -0.29 -5.10 -8.12
CA ILE A 266 0.47 -4.04 -7.42
C ILE A 266 1.63 -3.48 -8.25
N ARG A 267 1.69 -3.84 -9.53
CA ARG A 267 2.71 -3.39 -10.49
C ARG A 267 4.16 -3.59 -10.00
N CYS A 268 4.42 -4.67 -9.27
CA CYS A 268 5.72 -4.97 -8.67
C CYS A 268 6.84 -5.33 -9.67
N GLY A 269 6.50 -5.57 -10.95
CA GLY A 269 7.44 -5.91 -12.00
C GLY A 269 8.01 -7.33 -11.95
N ALA A 270 7.51 -8.23 -11.09
CA ALA A 270 7.99 -9.62 -11.04
C ALA A 270 7.83 -10.34 -12.38
N CYS A 271 6.72 -10.10 -13.09
CA CYS A 271 6.46 -10.63 -14.43
C CYS A 271 7.48 -10.14 -15.49
N MET A 272 7.98 -8.91 -15.34
CA MET A 272 8.97 -8.33 -16.26
C MET A 272 10.35 -8.98 -16.07
N LYS A 273 10.70 -9.34 -14.81
CA LYS A 273 12.00 -9.97 -14.51
C LYS A 273 12.14 -11.33 -15.15
N VAL A 274 11.07 -12.12 -15.17
CA VAL A 274 11.08 -13.50 -15.64
C VAL A 274 10.76 -13.65 -17.12
N CYS A 275 10.37 -12.57 -17.82
CA CYS A 275 10.03 -12.62 -19.23
C CYS A 275 11.30 -12.76 -20.10
N PRO A 276 11.54 -13.91 -20.78
CA PRO A 276 12.74 -14.13 -21.58
C PRO A 276 12.76 -13.26 -22.85
N LYS A 277 11.58 -12.98 -23.43
CA LYS A 277 11.44 -12.18 -24.65
C LYS A 277 11.24 -10.69 -24.37
N ASN A 278 11.29 -10.25 -23.11
CA ASN A 278 11.10 -8.85 -22.73
C ASN A 278 9.78 -8.23 -23.23
N ALA A 279 8.73 -9.02 -23.35
CA ALA A 279 7.43 -8.63 -23.88
C ALA A 279 6.57 -7.80 -22.91
N ILE A 280 7.03 -7.56 -21.66
CA ILE A 280 6.25 -6.90 -20.62
C ILE A 280 7.00 -5.66 -20.12
N HIS A 281 6.32 -4.50 -20.10
CA HIS A 281 6.91 -3.23 -19.65
C HIS A 281 5.87 -2.33 -19.00
N TYR A 282 6.33 -1.24 -18.35
CA TYR A 282 5.47 -0.17 -17.90
C TYR A 282 5.17 0.79 -19.04
N GLN A 283 3.91 1.24 -19.10
CA GLN A 283 3.44 2.26 -20.01
C GLN A 283 2.81 3.40 -19.22
N PHE A 284 3.06 4.64 -19.64
CA PHE A 284 2.47 5.83 -19.04
C PHE A 284 1.66 6.60 -20.08
N MET A 285 0.39 6.93 -19.80
CA MET A 285 -0.54 7.67 -20.68
C MET A 285 -0.70 7.04 -22.09
N GLY A 286 -0.71 5.72 -22.20
CA GLY A 286 -0.81 5.06 -23.50
C GLY A 286 0.41 5.27 -24.42
N LYS A 287 1.39 6.07 -24.00
CA LYS A 287 2.68 6.26 -24.70
C LYS A 287 3.76 5.42 -24.04
N ASP A 288 4.56 4.77 -24.87
CA ASP A 288 5.80 4.15 -24.37
C ASP A 288 6.68 5.25 -23.76
N VAL A 289 7.14 5.06 -22.54
CA VAL A 289 7.96 6.03 -21.78
C VAL A 289 9.24 6.46 -22.51
N SER A 290 9.51 5.87 -23.68
CA SER A 290 10.70 6.12 -24.52
C SER A 290 10.46 6.96 -25.76
N LYS A 291 9.23 7.16 -26.23
CA LYS A 291 8.96 7.90 -27.48
C LYS A 291 9.19 9.40 -27.39
N ASP A 292 9.16 9.99 -26.20
CA ASP A 292 9.28 11.45 -26.03
C ASP A 292 10.73 12.01 -26.18
N LYS A 293 11.75 11.15 -26.12
CA LYS A 293 13.14 11.64 -26.26
C LYS A 293 13.65 11.79 -27.68
N ASN A 294 13.00 11.20 -28.68
CA ASN A 294 13.42 11.33 -30.07
C ASN A 294 12.86 12.57 -30.77
N LYS A 295 11.74 13.14 -30.28
CA LYS A 295 11.21 14.42 -30.83
C LYS A 295 12.00 15.65 -30.40
N LEU A 296 12.86 15.56 -29.38
CA LEU A 296 13.73 16.66 -28.91
C LEU A 296 15.11 16.65 -29.58
N LYS A 297 15.41 15.67 -30.41
CA LYS A 297 16.68 15.62 -31.18
C LYS A 297 16.53 15.97 -32.67
N GLU A 298 15.31 16.23 -33.13
CA GLU A 298 15.00 16.64 -34.52
C GLU A 298 14.41 18.07 -34.58
N LYS A 299 14.70 18.90 -33.59
CA LYS A 299 14.48 20.35 -33.67
C LYS A 299 15.78 21.10 -33.38
#